data_616351b0e4fc6e57e756381ba39ed183
#
_entry.id   616351b0e4fc6e57e756381ba39ed183
#
_cell.length_a   1.000
_cell.length_b   1.000
_cell.length_c   1.000
_cell.angle_alpha   90.00
_cell.angle_beta   90.00
_cell.angle_gamma   90.00
#
_symmetry.space_group_name_H-M   'P 1'
#
loop_
_entity.id
_entity.type
_entity.pdbx_description
1 polymer ?
#
loop_
_entity_poly.entity_id
_entity_poly.type
_entity_poly.pdbx_seq_one_letter_code
_entity_poly.pdbx_strand_id
1 'polypeptide(L)'
;MSCDTHWRGDLKQRLAMIISRFTLLKTFSHAWVPGKVQKQYVLNLGFKEKNIETGFYSCDLMRFEEIYQNQKTQKQTQFPKRFLYVGRYYDFKGIKELWQAFIELQSEEPNEWELWCLGIGDIEAVEHPKIKHFGFVQPKDLSAIALQCGVFVLPSRFEPWGVVVHEFAASGFPLLLSSEVGAKEQFLHQGKNGFEFEAQSVSGIKLALKKIIDISDGNLVEMSRQSNSIAKAITPQIWVDSLMKMTKAF
;
A
#
# COMPACT_ATOMS: atom_id res chain seq x y z
N MET A 1 6.34 19.06 -13.15
CA MET A 1 6.08 17.69 -13.66
C MET A 1 5.75 16.80 -12.48
N SER A 2 4.68 16.03 -12.53
CA SER A 2 4.43 14.93 -11.57
C SER A 2 4.89 13.61 -12.17
N CYS A 3 5.44 12.71 -11.34
CA CYS A 3 5.93 11.39 -11.75
C CYS A 3 5.84 10.41 -10.60
N ASP A 4 5.13 9.29 -10.80
CA ASP A 4 5.01 8.19 -9.84
C ASP A 4 5.80 6.93 -10.22
N THR A 5 6.46 6.95 -11.37
CA THR A 5 7.30 5.85 -11.84
C THR A 5 8.60 5.80 -11.05
N HIS A 6 8.98 4.60 -10.62
CA HIS A 6 10.29 4.38 -10.00
C HIS A 6 11.34 3.90 -11.02
N TRP A 7 12.60 4.05 -10.66
CA TRP A 7 13.72 3.62 -11.48
C TRP A 7 13.85 2.09 -11.50
N ARG A 8 13.79 1.48 -12.69
CA ARG A 8 14.03 0.05 -12.93
C ARG A 8 15.26 -0.21 -13.76
N GLY A 9 15.86 0.82 -14.35
CA GLY A 9 17.07 0.72 -15.15
C GLY A 9 16.87 0.05 -16.51
N ASP A 10 15.64 -0.08 -16.99
CA ASP A 10 15.34 -0.64 -18.30
C ASP A 10 15.77 0.29 -19.45
N LEU A 11 15.82 -0.26 -20.68
CA LEU A 11 16.28 0.49 -21.86
C LEU A 11 15.44 1.75 -22.12
N LYS A 12 14.12 1.69 -21.86
CA LYS A 12 13.21 2.83 -22.06
C LYS A 12 13.55 3.97 -21.10
N GLN A 13 13.82 3.64 -19.83
CA GLN A 13 14.19 4.63 -18.83
C GLN A 13 15.60 5.21 -19.09
N ARG A 14 16.56 4.38 -19.52
CA ARG A 14 17.90 4.86 -19.91
C ARG A 14 17.84 5.80 -21.13
N LEU A 15 17.02 5.49 -22.12
CA LEU A 15 16.78 6.38 -23.26
C LEU A 15 16.07 7.67 -22.81
N ALA A 16 15.09 7.58 -21.93
CA ALA A 16 14.39 8.74 -21.35
C ALA A 16 15.36 9.69 -20.63
N MET A 17 16.40 9.20 -19.95
CA MET A 17 17.43 10.04 -19.32
C MET A 17 18.18 10.92 -20.34
N ILE A 18 18.43 10.40 -21.53
CA ILE A 18 19.12 11.15 -22.60
C ILE A 18 18.17 12.18 -23.18
N ILE A 19 16.94 11.75 -23.55
CA ILE A 19 15.94 12.58 -24.20
C ILE A 19 15.44 13.68 -23.27
N SER A 20 15.30 13.42 -21.97
CA SER A 20 14.80 14.37 -20.98
C SER A 20 15.57 15.68 -20.94
N ARG A 21 16.87 15.65 -21.21
CA ARG A 21 17.72 16.85 -21.27
C ARG A 21 17.28 17.83 -22.36
N PHE A 22 16.70 17.33 -23.43
CA PHE A 22 16.26 18.13 -24.58
C PHE A 22 14.75 18.45 -24.56
N THR A 23 14.00 17.75 -23.71
CA THR A 23 12.52 17.83 -23.62
C THR A 23 12.08 18.24 -22.23
N LEU A 24 12.03 17.32 -21.28
CA LEU A 24 11.45 17.53 -19.94
C LEU A 24 12.13 18.68 -19.18
N LEU A 25 13.47 18.75 -19.18
CA LEU A 25 14.21 19.79 -18.48
C LEU A 25 14.10 21.18 -19.12
N LYS A 26 13.65 21.27 -20.38
CA LYS A 26 13.33 22.54 -21.00
C LYS A 26 11.89 23.01 -20.72
N THR A 27 11.01 22.07 -20.40
CA THR A 27 9.58 22.32 -20.22
C THR A 27 9.23 22.50 -18.74
N PHE A 28 9.89 21.73 -17.85
CA PHE A 28 9.56 21.69 -16.42
C PHE A 28 10.75 22.13 -15.56
N SER A 29 10.51 23.09 -14.71
CA SER A 29 11.50 23.56 -13.73
C SER A 29 11.59 22.67 -12.49
N HIS A 30 10.47 22.06 -12.08
CA HIS A 30 10.34 21.25 -10.87
C HIS A 30 9.70 19.88 -11.16
N ALA A 31 10.03 18.91 -10.31
CA ALA A 31 9.35 17.61 -10.27
C ALA A 31 8.72 17.37 -8.90
N TRP A 32 7.54 16.75 -8.90
CA TRP A 32 6.82 16.34 -7.69
C TRP A 32 6.54 14.85 -7.75
N VAL A 33 6.99 14.13 -6.74
CA VAL A 33 7.01 12.67 -6.71
C VAL A 33 6.43 12.13 -5.40
N PRO A 34 5.92 10.89 -5.39
CA PRO A 34 5.35 10.29 -4.19
C PRO A 34 6.36 10.11 -3.06
N GLY A 35 7.52 9.57 -3.34
CA GLY A 35 8.52 9.22 -2.32
C GLY A 35 9.95 9.15 -2.83
N LYS A 36 10.83 8.56 -2.02
CA LYS A 36 12.28 8.52 -2.27
C LYS A 36 12.65 7.70 -3.51
N VAL A 37 11.95 6.58 -3.75
CA VAL A 37 12.24 5.71 -4.92
C VAL A 37 11.97 6.45 -6.22
N GLN A 38 10.84 7.15 -6.28
CA GLN A 38 10.46 7.94 -7.46
C GLN A 38 11.36 9.18 -7.60
N LYS A 39 11.84 9.76 -6.47
CA LYS A 39 12.83 10.83 -6.46
C LYS A 39 14.09 10.41 -7.19
N GLN A 40 14.58 9.18 -6.98
CA GLN A 40 15.76 8.67 -7.69
C GLN A 40 15.55 8.65 -9.20
N TYR A 41 14.36 8.31 -9.68
CA TYR A 41 14.08 8.31 -11.12
C TYR A 41 14.17 9.72 -11.72
N VAL A 42 13.57 10.73 -11.09
CA VAL A 42 13.61 12.09 -11.61
C VAL A 42 15.01 12.74 -11.48
N LEU A 43 15.80 12.34 -10.49
CA LEU A 43 17.23 12.67 -10.43
C LEU A 43 17.98 12.10 -11.65
N ASN A 44 17.72 10.84 -12.01
CA ASN A 44 18.31 10.21 -13.19
C ASN A 44 17.86 10.91 -14.49
N LEU A 45 16.64 11.45 -14.54
CA LEU A 45 16.16 12.29 -15.67
C LEU A 45 16.89 13.63 -15.75
N GLY A 46 17.67 14.04 -14.71
CA GLY A 46 18.48 15.25 -14.68
C GLY A 46 17.88 16.44 -13.92
N PHE A 47 16.75 16.25 -13.22
CA PHE A 47 16.26 17.30 -12.31
C PHE A 47 17.25 17.51 -11.16
N LYS A 48 17.45 18.77 -10.76
CA LYS A 48 18.27 19.10 -9.59
C LYS A 48 17.52 18.77 -8.31
N GLU A 49 18.21 18.22 -7.31
CA GLU A 49 17.61 17.81 -6.04
C GLU A 49 16.76 18.91 -5.38
N LYS A 50 17.25 20.15 -5.38
CA LYS A 50 16.54 21.33 -4.84
C LYS A 50 15.20 21.65 -5.54
N ASN A 51 14.97 21.09 -6.72
CA ASN A 51 13.79 21.27 -7.55
C ASN A 51 12.87 20.04 -7.50
N ILE A 52 13.07 19.13 -6.56
CA ILE A 52 12.26 17.92 -6.41
C ILE A 52 11.57 17.95 -5.07
N GLU A 53 10.24 17.94 -5.08
CA GLU A 53 9.41 17.78 -3.88
C GLU A 53 8.86 16.36 -3.81
N THR A 54 8.68 15.86 -2.59
CA THR A 54 8.04 14.57 -2.29
C THR A 54 6.63 14.77 -1.73
N GLY A 55 5.88 13.68 -1.49
CA GLY A 55 4.53 13.76 -0.92
C GLY A 55 3.45 14.05 -1.95
N PHE A 56 3.62 13.60 -3.20
CA PHE A 56 2.65 13.81 -4.29
C PHE A 56 1.27 13.18 -4.03
N TYR A 57 1.20 12.11 -3.23
CA TYR A 57 -0.06 11.46 -2.89
C TYR A 57 -0.42 11.64 -1.42
N SER A 58 -1.69 11.91 -1.16
CA SER A 58 -2.31 11.83 0.15
C SER A 58 -3.65 11.12 0.03
N CYS A 59 -4.07 10.40 1.06
CA CYS A 59 -5.44 9.86 1.14
C CYS A 59 -6.38 10.89 1.79
N ASP A 60 -7.68 10.61 1.77
CA ASP A 60 -8.66 11.28 2.64
C ASP A 60 -8.45 10.81 4.09
N LEU A 61 -7.47 11.46 4.75
CA LEU A 61 -7.02 11.05 6.08
C LEU A 61 -8.15 11.08 7.10
N MET A 62 -9.06 12.07 7.03
CA MET A 62 -10.17 12.19 7.98
C MET A 62 -11.11 10.99 7.93
N ARG A 63 -11.47 10.58 6.72
CA ARG A 63 -12.35 9.44 6.48
C ARG A 63 -11.75 8.12 6.97
N PHE A 64 -10.48 7.88 6.66
CA PHE A 64 -9.81 6.64 7.05
C PHE A 64 -9.43 6.62 8.53
N GLU A 65 -9.13 7.77 9.13
CA GLU A 65 -8.97 7.92 10.59
C GLU A 65 -10.29 7.60 11.33
N GLU A 66 -11.45 7.97 10.78
CA GLU A 66 -12.74 7.63 11.35
C GLU A 66 -12.94 6.11 11.47
N ILE A 67 -12.51 5.33 10.47
CA ILE A 67 -12.53 3.87 10.54
C ILE A 67 -11.69 3.39 11.75
N TYR A 68 -10.49 3.94 11.93
CA TYR A 68 -9.65 3.60 13.09
C TYR A 68 -10.34 3.93 14.41
N GLN A 69 -10.92 5.13 14.56
CA GLN A 69 -11.60 5.54 15.78
C GLN A 69 -12.78 4.62 16.13
N ASN A 70 -13.52 4.17 15.11
CA ASN A 70 -14.69 3.31 15.29
C ASN A 70 -14.30 1.86 15.67
N GLN A 71 -13.15 1.35 15.23
CA GLN A 71 -12.76 -0.05 15.48
C GLN A 71 -11.74 -0.24 16.60
N LYS A 72 -11.04 0.81 17.06
CA LYS A 72 -9.94 0.68 18.03
C LYS A 72 -10.34 -0.01 19.33
N THR A 73 -11.53 0.31 19.86
CA THR A 73 -12.05 -0.32 21.10
C THR A 73 -12.44 -1.77 20.86
N GLN A 74 -13.08 -2.07 19.74
CA GLN A 74 -13.44 -3.43 19.37
C GLN A 74 -12.18 -4.30 19.20
N LYS A 75 -11.15 -3.80 18.50
CA LYS A 75 -9.87 -4.50 18.32
C LYS A 75 -9.18 -4.83 19.65
N GLN A 76 -9.32 -3.99 20.67
CA GLN A 76 -8.78 -4.27 22.02
C GLN A 76 -9.51 -5.41 22.73
N THR A 77 -10.81 -5.58 22.47
CA THR A 77 -11.61 -6.65 23.07
C THR A 77 -11.47 -7.96 22.30
N GLN A 78 -11.55 -7.91 20.98
CA GLN A 78 -11.43 -9.03 20.07
C GLN A 78 -10.87 -8.56 18.74
N PHE A 79 -9.62 -8.96 18.43
CA PHE A 79 -8.99 -8.60 17.17
C PHE A 79 -9.64 -9.36 16.01
N PRO A 80 -10.11 -8.69 14.93
CA PRO A 80 -10.75 -9.36 13.79
C PRO A 80 -9.74 -10.24 13.02
N LYS A 81 -9.99 -11.54 12.97
CA LYS A 81 -9.11 -12.53 12.31
C LYS A 81 -9.38 -12.60 10.80
N ARG A 82 -9.24 -11.44 10.13
CA ARG A 82 -9.49 -11.33 8.68
C ARG A 82 -8.42 -10.49 8.03
N PHE A 83 -7.79 -11.08 7.00
CA PHE A 83 -6.99 -10.35 6.04
C PHE A 83 -7.90 -9.63 5.06
N LEU A 84 -7.55 -8.42 4.69
CA LEU A 84 -8.27 -7.59 3.73
C LEU A 84 -7.37 -7.26 2.54
N TYR A 85 -7.82 -7.63 1.35
CA TYR A 85 -7.26 -7.19 0.09
C TYR A 85 -8.24 -6.20 -0.57
N VAL A 86 -7.71 -5.06 -1.05
CA VAL A 86 -8.48 -4.08 -1.83
C VAL A 86 -7.69 -3.73 -3.10
N GLY A 87 -8.21 -4.14 -4.24
CA GLY A 87 -7.55 -3.89 -5.51
C GLY A 87 -8.19 -4.63 -6.66
N ARG A 88 -7.83 -4.25 -7.89
CA ARG A 88 -8.30 -4.92 -9.10
C ARG A 88 -7.72 -6.33 -9.21
N TYR A 89 -8.50 -7.26 -9.77
CA TYR A 89 -8.06 -8.63 -10.02
C TYR A 89 -7.33 -8.72 -11.36
N TYR A 90 -6.14 -8.13 -11.39
CA TYR A 90 -5.21 -8.18 -12.52
C TYR A 90 -3.90 -8.88 -12.13
N ASP A 91 -3.22 -9.46 -13.11
CA ASP A 91 -2.01 -10.24 -12.88
C ASP A 91 -0.93 -9.46 -12.13
N PHE A 92 -0.72 -8.18 -12.49
CA PHE A 92 0.27 -7.33 -11.81
C PHE A 92 -0.10 -6.97 -10.36
N LYS A 93 -1.32 -7.27 -9.91
CA LYS A 93 -1.75 -7.07 -8.51
C LYS A 93 -1.45 -8.27 -7.60
N GLY A 94 -0.95 -9.39 -8.16
CA GLY A 94 -0.47 -10.53 -7.38
C GLY A 94 -1.57 -11.28 -6.60
N ILE A 95 -2.83 -11.13 -7.01
CA ILE A 95 -3.96 -11.70 -6.27
C ILE A 95 -3.97 -13.22 -6.31
N LYS A 96 -3.50 -13.84 -7.41
CA LYS A 96 -3.41 -15.31 -7.55
C LYS A 96 -2.45 -15.90 -6.53
N GLU A 97 -1.28 -15.29 -6.38
CA GLU A 97 -0.28 -15.71 -5.40
C GLU A 97 -0.80 -15.58 -3.97
N LEU A 98 -1.58 -14.53 -3.68
CA LEU A 98 -2.20 -14.36 -2.37
C LEU A 98 -3.22 -15.48 -2.09
N TRP A 99 -4.08 -15.79 -3.04
CA TRP A 99 -5.05 -16.87 -2.87
C TRP A 99 -4.36 -18.20 -2.69
N GLN A 100 -3.36 -18.51 -3.54
CA GLN A 100 -2.59 -19.75 -3.43
C GLN A 100 -1.92 -19.86 -2.06
N ALA A 101 -1.21 -18.81 -1.63
CA ALA A 101 -0.52 -18.79 -0.34
C ALA A 101 -1.48 -18.99 0.84
N PHE A 102 -2.67 -18.37 0.80
CA PHE A 102 -3.68 -18.51 1.84
C PHE A 102 -4.27 -19.91 1.87
N ILE A 103 -4.59 -20.51 0.70
CA ILE A 103 -5.13 -21.88 0.58
C ILE A 103 -4.12 -22.90 1.10
N GLU A 104 -2.84 -22.79 0.67
CA GLU A 104 -1.77 -23.66 1.16
C GLU A 104 -1.62 -23.57 2.68
N LEU A 105 -1.62 -22.34 3.23
CA LEU A 105 -1.52 -22.12 4.68
C LEU A 105 -2.70 -22.76 5.44
N GLN A 106 -3.93 -22.60 4.94
CA GLN A 106 -5.12 -23.19 5.56
C GLN A 106 -5.13 -24.73 5.45
N SER A 107 -4.51 -25.29 4.42
CA SER A 107 -4.38 -26.75 4.25
C SER A 107 -3.31 -27.35 5.17
N GLU A 108 -2.18 -26.64 5.35
CA GLU A 108 -1.06 -27.10 6.18
C GLU A 108 -1.31 -26.87 7.69
N GLU A 109 -1.86 -25.71 8.02
CA GLU A 109 -2.13 -25.27 9.40
C GLU A 109 -3.53 -24.64 9.50
N PRO A 110 -4.61 -25.45 9.58
CA PRO A 110 -5.97 -24.94 9.70
C PRO A 110 -6.13 -23.99 10.89
N ASN A 111 -6.69 -22.80 10.65
CA ASN A 111 -6.86 -21.76 11.66
C ASN A 111 -8.13 -20.94 11.39
N GLU A 112 -8.52 -20.04 12.27
CA GLU A 112 -9.76 -19.27 12.18
C GLU A 112 -9.74 -18.10 11.18
N TRP A 113 -8.56 -17.70 10.67
CA TRP A 113 -8.44 -16.54 9.80
C TRP A 113 -9.14 -16.73 8.46
N GLU A 114 -9.72 -15.65 7.96
CA GLU A 114 -10.35 -15.52 6.65
C GLU A 114 -9.57 -14.54 5.76
N LEU A 115 -9.77 -14.64 4.45
CA LEU A 115 -9.27 -13.66 3.47
C LEU A 115 -10.47 -13.01 2.76
N TRP A 116 -10.62 -11.71 2.95
CA TRP A 116 -11.66 -10.92 2.31
C TRP A 116 -11.07 -10.08 1.19
N CYS A 117 -11.64 -10.23 -0.02
CA CYS A 117 -11.13 -9.63 -1.24
C CYS A 117 -12.17 -8.70 -1.85
N LEU A 118 -11.79 -7.41 -1.98
CA LEU A 118 -12.60 -6.37 -2.60
C LEU A 118 -11.98 -5.98 -3.94
N GLY A 119 -12.73 -6.18 -5.02
CA GLY A 119 -12.30 -5.84 -6.36
C GLY A 119 -12.89 -6.75 -7.43
N ILE A 120 -12.67 -6.34 -8.65
CA ILE A 120 -13.02 -7.08 -9.88
C ILE A 120 -11.85 -6.94 -10.87
N GLY A 121 -11.81 -7.77 -11.90
CA GLY A 121 -10.80 -7.70 -12.96
C GLY A 121 -10.89 -8.87 -13.91
N ASP A 122 -9.80 -9.15 -14.62
CA ASP A 122 -9.75 -10.19 -15.66
C ASP A 122 -9.48 -11.59 -15.07
N ILE A 123 -9.11 -11.65 -13.77
CA ILE A 123 -8.83 -12.91 -13.08
C ILE A 123 -10.10 -13.38 -12.40
N GLU A 124 -10.50 -14.62 -12.74
CA GLU A 124 -11.62 -15.29 -12.10
C GLU A 124 -11.33 -15.54 -10.62
N ALA A 125 -12.33 -15.27 -9.77
CA ALA A 125 -12.23 -15.45 -8.33
C ALA A 125 -12.15 -16.94 -7.96
N VAL A 126 -11.22 -17.30 -7.07
CA VAL A 126 -11.09 -18.68 -6.59
C VAL A 126 -12.17 -18.98 -5.55
N GLU A 127 -12.75 -20.19 -5.62
CA GLU A 127 -13.68 -20.65 -4.60
C GLU A 127 -12.94 -21.34 -3.44
N HIS A 128 -13.15 -20.84 -2.22
CA HIS A 128 -12.63 -21.45 -1.00
C HIS A 128 -13.49 -21.02 0.21
N PRO A 129 -13.80 -21.90 1.18
CA PRO A 129 -14.70 -21.60 2.30
C PRO A 129 -14.30 -20.40 3.16
N LYS A 130 -12.99 -20.09 3.23
CA LYS A 130 -12.44 -18.98 4.01
C LYS A 130 -11.96 -17.78 3.16
N ILE A 131 -12.23 -17.79 1.86
CA ILE A 131 -12.00 -16.65 0.97
C ILE A 131 -13.34 -16.06 0.58
N LYS A 132 -13.57 -14.79 0.87
CA LYS A 132 -14.79 -14.10 0.53
C LYS A 132 -14.54 -13.00 -0.49
N HIS A 133 -15.27 -13.02 -1.59
CA HIS A 133 -15.20 -12.03 -2.65
C HIS A 133 -16.42 -11.09 -2.59
N PHE A 134 -16.17 -9.77 -2.53
CA PHE A 134 -17.21 -8.75 -2.44
C PHE A 134 -17.48 -8.05 -3.77
N GLY A 135 -16.67 -8.35 -4.81
CA GLY A 135 -16.75 -7.62 -6.06
C GLY A 135 -16.28 -6.16 -5.91
N PHE A 136 -16.79 -5.30 -6.77
CA PHE A 136 -16.52 -3.86 -6.67
C PHE A 136 -17.32 -3.25 -5.52
N VAL A 137 -16.63 -2.65 -4.56
CA VAL A 137 -17.23 -1.99 -3.40
C VAL A 137 -17.12 -0.47 -3.57
N GLN A 138 -18.24 0.22 -3.46
CA GLN A 138 -18.25 1.69 -3.50
C GLN A 138 -17.50 2.26 -2.30
N PRO A 139 -16.79 3.38 -2.47
CA PRO A 139 -16.10 4.02 -1.35
C PRO A 139 -16.95 4.17 -0.09
N LYS A 140 -18.20 4.59 -0.21
CA LYS A 140 -19.12 4.79 0.92
C LYS A 140 -19.38 3.51 1.75
N ASP A 141 -19.29 2.34 1.11
CA ASP A 141 -19.60 1.05 1.71
C ASP A 141 -18.34 0.34 2.26
N LEU A 142 -17.14 0.86 1.91
CA LEU A 142 -15.86 0.29 2.31
C LEU A 142 -15.70 0.19 3.84
N SER A 143 -16.13 1.21 4.56
CA SER A 143 -16.01 1.27 6.02
C SER A 143 -16.69 0.10 6.72
N ALA A 144 -17.89 -0.29 6.28
CA ALA A 144 -18.64 -1.38 6.89
C ALA A 144 -17.92 -2.75 6.78
N ILE A 145 -17.15 -2.95 5.70
CA ILE A 145 -16.35 -4.17 5.50
C ILE A 145 -15.03 -4.03 6.28
N ALA A 146 -14.35 -2.90 6.18
CA ALA A 146 -13.08 -2.64 6.84
C ALA A 146 -13.18 -2.82 8.37
N LEU A 147 -14.27 -2.36 8.99
CA LEU A 147 -14.52 -2.52 10.43
C LEU A 147 -14.53 -3.98 10.91
N GLN A 148 -14.73 -4.93 10.01
CA GLN A 148 -14.75 -6.36 10.31
C GLN A 148 -13.40 -7.05 10.05
N CYS A 149 -12.40 -6.33 9.52
CA CYS A 149 -11.10 -6.89 9.13
C CYS A 149 -9.98 -6.39 10.05
N GLY A 150 -8.92 -7.20 10.18
CA GLY A 150 -7.82 -6.91 11.10
C GLY A 150 -6.56 -6.43 10.41
N VAL A 151 -6.15 -7.03 9.31
CA VAL A 151 -4.84 -6.83 8.65
C VAL A 151 -5.02 -6.57 7.17
N PHE A 152 -4.32 -5.59 6.63
CA PHE A 152 -4.33 -5.28 5.20
C PHE A 152 -3.19 -5.98 4.47
N VAL A 153 -3.47 -6.56 3.29
CA VAL A 153 -2.48 -7.24 2.46
C VAL A 153 -2.51 -6.71 1.01
N LEU A 154 -1.33 -6.36 0.48
CA LEU A 154 -1.17 -5.91 -0.90
C LEU A 154 0.00 -6.64 -1.57
N PRO A 155 -0.28 -7.70 -2.36
CA PRO A 155 0.73 -8.58 -2.95
C PRO A 155 1.20 -8.14 -4.34
N SER A 156 1.02 -6.87 -4.71
CA SER A 156 1.26 -6.38 -6.05
C SER A 156 2.66 -6.75 -6.55
N ARG A 157 2.72 -7.28 -7.77
CA ARG A 157 3.98 -7.53 -8.51
C ARG A 157 4.61 -6.23 -9.00
N PHE A 158 3.79 -5.19 -9.10
CA PHE A 158 4.19 -3.85 -9.44
C PHE A 158 3.15 -2.85 -8.93
N GLU A 159 3.57 -1.96 -8.05
CA GLU A 159 2.75 -0.89 -7.50
C GLU A 159 3.61 0.38 -7.34
N PRO A 160 3.57 1.32 -8.28
CA PRO A 160 4.43 2.50 -8.24
C PRO A 160 4.34 3.28 -6.93
N TRP A 161 3.14 3.38 -6.36
CA TRP A 161 2.94 3.90 -5.02
C TRP A 161 1.99 3.03 -4.21
N GLY A 162 0.69 3.06 -4.51
CA GLY A 162 -0.34 2.36 -3.76
C GLY A 162 -0.95 3.25 -2.67
N VAL A 163 -1.78 4.22 -3.08
CA VAL A 163 -2.49 5.11 -2.14
C VAL A 163 -3.30 4.31 -1.10
N VAL A 164 -3.82 3.16 -1.49
CA VAL A 164 -4.54 2.23 -0.62
C VAL A 164 -3.74 1.81 0.62
N VAL A 165 -2.41 1.80 0.56
CA VAL A 165 -1.54 1.54 1.73
C VAL A 165 -1.69 2.66 2.75
N HIS A 166 -1.70 3.92 2.31
CA HIS A 166 -1.91 5.07 3.18
C HIS A 166 -3.31 5.03 3.81
N GLU A 167 -4.34 4.68 3.03
CA GLU A 167 -5.71 4.53 3.47
C GLU A 167 -5.84 3.52 4.61
N PHE A 168 -5.29 2.33 4.43
CA PHE A 168 -5.37 1.28 5.46
C PHE A 168 -4.38 1.49 6.62
N ALA A 169 -3.25 2.14 6.40
CA ALA A 169 -2.40 2.60 7.51
C ALA A 169 -3.15 3.61 8.38
N ALA A 170 -3.82 4.61 7.78
CA ALA A 170 -4.64 5.60 8.50
C ALA A 170 -5.80 4.95 9.26
N SER A 171 -6.40 3.91 8.67
CA SER A 171 -7.43 3.08 9.32
C SER A 171 -6.87 2.15 10.41
N GLY A 172 -5.56 2.22 10.71
CA GLY A 172 -4.96 1.41 11.77
C GLY A 172 -4.92 -0.09 11.46
N PHE A 173 -4.57 -0.45 10.23
CA PHE A 173 -4.34 -1.85 9.87
C PHE A 173 -2.85 -2.17 9.95
N PRO A 174 -2.42 -3.25 10.62
CA PRO A 174 -1.14 -3.88 10.32
C PRO A 174 -1.04 -4.18 8.83
N LEU A 175 0.16 -3.99 8.24
CA LEU A 175 0.36 -4.03 6.81
C LEU A 175 1.19 -5.25 6.39
N LEU A 176 0.72 -6.00 5.39
CA LEU A 176 1.50 -7.00 4.68
C LEU A 176 1.69 -6.52 3.23
N LEU A 177 2.90 -6.14 2.87
CA LEU A 177 3.16 -5.50 1.58
C LEU A 177 4.25 -6.25 0.81
N SER A 178 4.08 -6.37 -0.50
CA SER A 178 5.16 -6.88 -1.35
C SER A 178 6.32 -5.90 -1.46
N SER A 179 7.49 -6.42 -1.80
CA SER A 179 8.71 -5.64 -2.09
C SER A 179 8.55 -4.60 -3.20
N GLU A 180 7.55 -4.76 -4.06
CA GLU A 180 7.29 -3.89 -5.22
C GLU A 180 6.24 -2.79 -4.95
N VAL A 181 5.77 -2.63 -3.72
CA VAL A 181 4.85 -1.56 -3.31
C VAL A 181 5.64 -0.31 -2.92
N GLY A 182 5.53 0.77 -3.70
CA GLY A 182 6.32 2.00 -3.47
C GLY A 182 6.02 2.69 -2.14
N ALA A 183 4.76 2.71 -1.71
CA ALA A 183 4.32 3.33 -0.47
C ALA A 183 4.86 2.65 0.80
N LYS A 184 5.40 1.42 0.70
CA LYS A 184 5.99 0.72 1.84
C LYS A 184 7.10 1.52 2.53
N GLU A 185 7.92 2.25 1.76
CA GLU A 185 9.01 3.06 2.34
C GLU A 185 8.53 4.14 3.30
N GLN A 186 7.32 4.64 3.09
CA GLN A 186 6.73 5.67 3.91
C GLN A 186 5.89 5.11 5.05
N PHE A 187 5.15 4.00 4.81
CA PHE A 187 4.09 3.55 5.72
C PHE A 187 4.36 2.21 6.39
N LEU A 188 5.35 1.41 5.92
CA LEU A 188 5.70 0.14 6.55
C LEU A 188 7.00 0.24 7.35
N HIS A 189 6.91 0.04 8.64
CA HIS A 189 8.06 -0.13 9.53
C HIS A 189 8.12 -1.60 9.95
N GLN A 190 9.04 -2.33 9.34
CA GLN A 190 9.22 -3.78 9.51
C GLN A 190 9.16 -4.22 10.98
N GLY A 191 8.26 -5.14 11.30
CA GLY A 191 8.05 -5.67 12.63
C GLY A 191 7.31 -4.73 13.61
N LYS A 192 7.16 -3.44 13.30
CA LYS A 192 6.44 -2.48 14.15
C LYS A 192 4.96 -2.38 13.79
N ASN A 193 4.66 -2.32 12.49
CA ASN A 193 3.29 -2.21 12.01
C ASN A 193 2.98 -3.15 10.85
N GLY A 194 3.83 -4.12 10.57
CA GLY A 194 3.63 -5.10 9.52
C GLY A 194 4.91 -5.75 9.05
N PHE A 195 4.81 -6.46 7.92
CA PHE A 195 5.91 -7.18 7.29
C PHE A 195 5.93 -7.00 5.79
N GLU A 196 7.14 -6.91 5.25
CA GLU A 196 7.41 -7.02 3.82
C GLU A 196 7.61 -8.49 3.44
N PHE A 197 7.20 -8.83 2.21
CA PHE A 197 7.49 -10.11 1.58
C PHE A 197 7.93 -9.90 0.12
N GLU A 198 8.64 -10.87 -0.43
CA GLU A 198 9.09 -10.84 -1.82
C GLU A 198 7.90 -10.91 -2.78
N ALA A 199 7.87 -10.01 -3.77
CA ALA A 199 6.84 -10.02 -4.80
C ALA A 199 6.84 -11.33 -5.60
N GLN A 200 5.68 -11.80 -6.03
CA GLN A 200 5.51 -13.04 -6.80
C GLN A 200 5.89 -14.33 -6.02
N SER A 201 6.21 -14.23 -4.75
CA SER A 201 6.60 -15.38 -3.92
C SER A 201 5.42 -15.90 -3.10
N VAL A 202 4.79 -16.99 -3.55
CA VAL A 202 3.73 -17.67 -2.79
C VAL A 202 4.21 -18.06 -1.39
N SER A 203 5.42 -18.62 -1.30
CA SER A 203 6.02 -19.01 -0.01
C SER A 203 6.32 -17.79 0.88
N GLY A 204 6.76 -16.66 0.27
CA GLY A 204 6.99 -15.41 1.00
C GLY A 204 5.68 -14.83 1.56
N ILE A 205 4.61 -14.82 0.77
CA ILE A 205 3.27 -14.40 1.20
C ILE A 205 2.78 -15.32 2.33
N LYS A 206 2.86 -16.66 2.15
CA LYS A 206 2.45 -17.64 3.15
C LYS A 206 3.17 -17.41 4.48
N LEU A 207 4.48 -17.20 4.45
CA LEU A 207 5.27 -16.90 5.66
C LEU A 207 4.84 -15.59 6.32
N ALA A 208 4.53 -14.55 5.56
CA ALA A 208 4.07 -13.28 6.10
C ALA A 208 2.67 -13.38 6.73
N LEU A 209 1.76 -14.11 6.11
CA LEU A 209 0.44 -14.43 6.69
C LEU A 209 0.59 -15.19 8.00
N LYS A 210 1.43 -16.25 8.01
CA LYS A 210 1.70 -17.04 9.22
C LYS A 210 2.27 -16.18 10.34
N LYS A 211 3.23 -15.31 10.05
CA LYS A 211 3.78 -14.38 11.07
C LYS A 211 2.69 -13.57 11.75
N ILE A 212 1.70 -13.08 11.01
CA ILE A 212 0.56 -12.34 11.58
C ILE A 212 -0.30 -13.24 12.46
N ILE A 213 -0.60 -14.46 11.99
CA ILE A 213 -1.43 -15.43 12.71
C ILE A 213 -0.81 -15.79 14.06
N ASP A 214 0.51 -15.90 14.13
CA ASP A 214 1.27 -16.25 15.32
C ASP A 214 1.42 -15.07 16.33
N ILE A 215 1.06 -13.83 15.94
CA ILE A 215 1.12 -12.67 16.83
C ILE A 215 -0.11 -12.62 17.74
N SER A 216 0.10 -12.32 19.02
CA SER A 216 -0.99 -12.13 19.97
C SER A 216 -1.87 -10.92 19.62
N ASP A 217 -3.15 -10.97 19.98
CA ASP A 217 -4.10 -9.87 19.74
C ASP A 217 -3.60 -8.54 20.29
N GLY A 218 -3.00 -8.53 21.47
CA GLY A 218 -2.44 -7.32 22.08
C GLY A 218 -1.33 -6.68 21.23
N ASN A 219 -0.45 -7.50 20.65
CA ASN A 219 0.59 -7.01 19.74
C ASN A 219 0.03 -6.56 18.39
N LEU A 220 -1.01 -7.22 17.87
CA LEU A 220 -1.71 -6.79 16.65
C LEU A 220 -2.42 -5.43 16.87
N VAL A 221 -2.98 -5.19 18.06
CA VAL A 221 -3.54 -3.88 18.45
C VAL A 221 -2.44 -2.81 18.50
N GLU A 222 -1.27 -3.13 19.03
CA GLU A 222 -0.14 -2.18 19.03
C GLU A 222 0.33 -1.90 17.59
N MET A 223 0.45 -2.90 16.74
CA MET A 223 0.74 -2.71 15.31
C MET A 223 -0.31 -1.81 14.62
N SER A 224 -1.60 -1.96 14.96
CA SER A 224 -2.68 -1.09 14.48
C SER A 224 -2.46 0.36 14.88
N ARG A 225 -2.10 0.61 16.14
CA ARG A 225 -1.81 1.95 16.66
C ARG A 225 -0.59 2.58 15.95
N GLN A 226 0.45 1.78 15.71
CA GLN A 226 1.66 2.23 14.98
C GLN A 226 1.32 2.61 13.53
N SER A 227 0.53 1.80 12.80
CA SER A 227 0.10 2.11 11.45
C SER A 227 -0.64 3.46 11.38
N ASN A 228 -1.62 3.67 12.25
CA ASN A 228 -2.36 4.93 12.33
C ASN A 228 -1.44 6.12 12.63
N SER A 229 -0.49 5.97 13.54
CA SER A 229 0.49 7.02 13.86
C SER A 229 1.39 7.37 12.68
N ILE A 230 1.91 6.36 11.97
CA ILE A 230 2.79 6.53 10.80
C ILE A 230 2.05 7.21 9.65
N ALA A 231 0.77 6.88 9.43
CA ALA A 231 -0.04 7.47 8.36
C ALA A 231 -0.16 9.00 8.46
N LYS A 232 -0.07 9.57 9.65
CA LYS A 232 -0.16 11.02 9.90
C LYS A 232 1.07 11.81 9.44
N ALA A 233 2.12 11.15 8.99
CA ALA A 233 3.30 11.80 8.43
C ALA A 233 3.02 12.49 7.07
N ILE A 234 1.97 12.08 6.35
CA ILE A 234 1.50 12.72 5.12
C ILE A 234 0.03 13.09 5.29
N THR A 235 -0.25 14.39 5.21
CA THR A 235 -1.63 14.92 5.34
C THR A 235 -2.00 15.70 4.09
N PRO A 236 -3.30 15.92 3.81
CA PRO A 236 -3.74 16.83 2.75
C PRO A 236 -3.13 18.24 2.88
N GLN A 237 -2.90 18.72 4.11
CA GLN A 237 -2.27 20.02 4.34
C GLN A 237 -0.80 20.03 3.88
N ILE A 238 -0.02 18.98 4.21
CA ILE A 238 1.37 18.83 3.72
C ILE A 238 1.41 18.79 2.20
N TRP A 239 0.42 18.12 1.58
CA TRP A 239 0.26 18.11 0.12
C TRP A 239 0.08 19.52 -0.45
N VAL A 240 -0.84 20.31 0.13
CA VAL A 240 -1.09 21.71 -0.26
C VAL A 240 0.16 22.56 -0.06
N ASP A 241 0.83 22.44 1.08
CA ASP A 241 2.04 23.21 1.40
C ASP A 241 3.19 22.91 0.41
N SER A 242 3.34 21.65 0.02
CA SER A 242 4.32 21.23 -1.00
C SER A 242 4.00 21.86 -2.37
N LEU A 243 2.72 21.88 -2.78
CA LEU A 243 2.29 22.54 -4.01
C LEU A 243 2.57 24.04 -3.96
N MET A 244 2.19 24.70 -2.87
CA MET A 244 2.40 26.16 -2.69
C MET A 244 3.87 26.53 -2.66
N LYS A 245 4.73 25.68 -2.09
CA LYS A 245 6.18 25.88 -2.10
C LYS A 245 6.73 25.86 -3.53
N MET A 246 6.30 24.91 -4.34
CA MET A 246 6.72 24.82 -5.75
C MET A 246 6.24 25.99 -6.59
N THR A 247 5.02 26.51 -6.34
CA THR A 247 4.47 27.64 -7.10
C THR A 247 5.08 28.99 -6.71
N LYS A 248 5.57 29.15 -5.47
CA LYS A 248 6.27 30.37 -5.02
C LYS A 248 7.73 30.45 -5.46
N ALA A 249 8.28 29.37 -6.02
CA ALA A 249 9.65 29.33 -6.54
C ALA A 249 9.77 29.96 -7.95
N PHE A 250 8.69 30.53 -8.46
CA PHE A 250 8.59 31.38 -9.65
C PHE A 250 8.27 32.82 -9.20
#